data_914417aa121cd18928696f70cf869586
#
_entry.id   914417aa121cd18928696f70cf869586
#
_cell.length_a   1.000
_cell.length_b   1.000
_cell.length_c   1.000
_cell.angle_alpha   90.00
_cell.angle_beta   90.00
_cell.angle_gamma   90.00
#
_symmetry.space_group_name_H-M   'P 1'
#
loop_
_entity.id
_entity.type
_entity.pdbx_description
1 polymer ?
#
loop_
_entity_poly.entity_id
_entity_poly.type
_entity_poly.pdbx_seq_one_letter_code
_entity_poly.pdbx_strand_id
1 'polypeptide(L)'
;KDVISSYYPEKNISFTIQSEQKGISHALMCAERYILPGDTVFFILGDNFFENNPAENIKMEDLAKNKGAHIFSYKVENPQEFGVAELDSENNVISIEEKPIKPKSKQAVVGIYIYDDSVMDKIKTLKPSERGEYEVTDLNNLYIKDGKCKNVTIDGWWIDAGTPDRILELEEKLT
;
A
#
# COMPACT_ATOMS: atom_id res chain seq x y z
N LYS A 1 -3.26 21.76 1.53
CA LYS A 1 -2.97 22.03 0.11
C LYS A 1 -1.85 23.05 -0.01
N ASP A 2 -2.06 24.26 0.47
CA ASP A 2 -1.13 25.39 0.27
C ASP A 2 0.23 25.17 0.93
N VAL A 3 0.27 24.50 2.08
CA VAL A 3 1.51 24.12 2.79
C VAL A 3 2.37 23.21 1.92
N ILE A 4 1.82 22.11 1.40
CA ILE A 4 2.58 21.15 0.57
C ILE A 4 3.08 21.85 -0.70
N SER A 5 2.24 22.63 -1.37
CA SER A 5 2.63 23.35 -2.59
C SER A 5 3.73 24.40 -2.35
N SER A 6 3.80 24.99 -1.15
CA SER A 6 4.86 25.94 -0.79
C SER A 6 6.22 25.28 -0.56
N TYR A 7 6.23 24.03 -0.07
CA TYR A 7 7.47 23.26 0.12
C TYR A 7 8.02 22.67 -1.19
N TYR A 8 7.16 22.40 -2.18
CA TYR A 8 7.54 21.74 -3.43
C TYR A 8 6.99 22.51 -4.65
N PRO A 9 7.37 23.78 -4.85
CA PRO A 9 6.80 24.62 -5.89
C PRO A 9 7.11 24.13 -7.31
N GLU A 10 8.23 23.43 -7.49
CA GLU A 10 8.68 22.87 -8.78
C GLU A 10 8.01 21.53 -9.14
N LYS A 11 7.26 20.93 -8.20
CA LYS A 11 6.58 19.63 -8.42
C LYS A 11 5.19 19.85 -9.00
N ASN A 12 4.82 18.99 -9.93
CA ASN A 12 3.45 18.94 -10.45
C ASN A 12 2.56 18.18 -9.46
N ILE A 13 2.04 18.88 -8.45
CA ILE A 13 1.21 18.31 -7.39
C ILE A 13 -0.25 18.65 -7.66
N SER A 14 -1.09 17.63 -7.76
CA SER A 14 -2.54 17.74 -7.82
C SER A 14 -3.16 17.29 -6.50
N PHE A 15 -4.32 17.85 -6.17
CA PHE A 15 -5.06 17.54 -4.96
C PHE A 15 -6.45 17.03 -5.30
N THR A 16 -6.86 16.01 -4.57
CA THR A 16 -8.26 15.54 -4.55
C THR A 16 -8.74 15.37 -3.12
N ILE A 17 -10.03 15.41 -2.94
CA ILE A 17 -10.66 15.28 -1.62
C ILE A 17 -11.43 13.98 -1.59
N GLN A 18 -11.14 13.15 -0.60
CA GLN A 18 -11.99 12.04 -0.21
C GLN A 18 -13.05 12.57 0.75
N SER A 19 -14.23 12.85 0.24
CA SER A 19 -15.34 13.46 1.03
C SER A 19 -15.94 12.52 2.07
N GLU A 20 -15.79 11.21 1.87
CA GLU A 20 -16.29 10.17 2.76
C GLU A 20 -15.17 9.18 3.04
N GLN A 21 -14.95 8.82 4.30
CA GLN A 21 -13.93 7.84 4.71
C GLN A 21 -14.43 6.42 4.44
N LYS A 22 -14.33 5.98 3.19
CA LYS A 22 -14.76 4.65 2.73
C LYS A 22 -13.58 3.71 2.43
N GLY A 23 -12.48 3.86 3.16
CA GLY A 23 -11.30 3.01 3.06
C GLY A 23 -10.24 3.50 2.07
N ILE A 24 -9.12 2.79 2.05
CA ILE A 24 -7.89 3.14 1.32
C ILE A 24 -8.11 3.06 -0.20
N SER A 25 -8.77 2.01 -0.69
CA SER A 25 -9.07 1.88 -2.13
C SER A 25 -10.01 2.98 -2.63
N HIS A 26 -10.92 3.50 -1.79
CA HIS A 26 -11.75 4.64 -2.13
C HIS A 26 -10.93 5.93 -2.26
N ALA A 27 -9.89 6.13 -1.46
CA ALA A 27 -8.98 7.27 -1.61
C ALA A 27 -8.28 7.23 -2.98
N LEU A 28 -7.81 6.05 -3.41
CA LEU A 28 -7.21 5.87 -4.74
C LEU A 28 -8.24 6.11 -5.86
N MET A 29 -9.50 5.68 -5.68
CA MET A 29 -10.62 5.96 -6.60
C MET A 29 -10.83 7.47 -6.83
N CYS A 30 -10.67 8.29 -5.78
CA CYS A 30 -10.78 9.74 -5.89
C CYS A 30 -9.68 10.36 -6.77
N ALA A 31 -8.60 9.64 -7.04
CA ALA A 31 -7.50 10.05 -7.89
C ALA A 31 -7.62 9.54 -9.36
N GLU A 32 -8.67 8.82 -9.72
CA GLU A 32 -8.86 8.16 -11.02
C GLU A 32 -8.49 9.06 -12.20
N ARG A 33 -8.96 10.32 -12.20
CA ARG A 33 -8.73 11.28 -13.30
C ARG A 33 -7.27 11.61 -13.60
N TYR A 34 -6.37 11.24 -12.70
CA TYR A 34 -4.93 11.47 -12.85
C TYR A 34 -4.17 10.23 -13.31
N ILE A 35 -4.83 9.08 -13.41
CA ILE A 35 -4.21 7.81 -13.82
C ILE A 35 -4.56 7.53 -15.27
N LEU A 36 -3.54 7.47 -16.12
CA LEU A 36 -3.67 7.27 -17.54
C LEU A 36 -3.34 5.82 -17.94
N PRO A 37 -3.86 5.35 -19.09
CA PRO A 37 -3.45 4.06 -19.62
C PRO A 37 -1.94 3.98 -19.82
N GLY A 38 -1.32 2.92 -19.30
CA GLY A 38 0.12 2.69 -19.32
C GLY A 38 0.87 3.22 -18.09
N ASP A 39 0.21 3.95 -17.19
CA ASP A 39 0.84 4.45 -15.96
C ASP A 39 1.18 3.31 -14.99
N THR A 40 2.23 3.55 -14.22
CA THR A 40 2.53 2.81 -13.00
C THR A 40 2.14 3.68 -11.80
N VAL A 41 1.26 3.17 -10.97
CA VAL A 41 0.71 3.90 -9.82
C VAL A 41 1.47 3.52 -8.55
N PHE A 42 2.23 4.47 -7.99
CA PHE A 42 2.78 4.35 -6.65
C PHE A 42 1.78 4.94 -5.66
N PHE A 43 1.28 4.11 -4.75
CA PHE A 43 0.31 4.50 -3.76
C PHE A 43 0.92 4.36 -2.37
N ILE A 44 1.05 5.47 -1.65
CA ILE A 44 1.74 5.55 -0.35
C ILE A 44 0.81 6.19 0.66
N LEU A 45 0.67 5.58 1.83
CA LEU A 45 -0.04 6.15 2.97
C LEU A 45 0.86 7.15 3.69
N GLY A 46 0.30 8.30 4.08
CA GLY A 46 1.07 9.43 4.61
C GLY A 46 1.57 9.27 6.06
N ASP A 47 1.17 8.21 6.75
CA ASP A 47 1.55 7.84 8.12
C ASP A 47 2.59 6.73 8.20
N ASN A 48 3.10 6.26 7.06
CA ASN A 48 4.12 5.22 7.02
C ASN A 48 5.53 5.80 6.90
N PHE A 49 6.43 5.40 7.80
CA PHE A 49 7.81 5.83 7.86
C PHE A 49 8.76 4.65 7.74
N PHE A 50 9.86 4.84 7.04
CA PHE A 50 10.83 3.79 6.71
C PHE A 50 12.26 4.27 6.99
N GLU A 51 13.11 3.40 7.52
CA GLU A 51 14.53 3.66 7.69
C GLU A 51 15.22 3.87 6.36
N ASN A 52 15.00 2.94 5.44
CA ASN A 52 15.56 2.96 4.10
C ASN A 52 14.48 3.28 3.05
N ASN A 53 14.88 3.82 1.91
CA ASN A 53 13.95 4.03 0.80
C ASN A 53 13.42 2.68 0.28
N PRO A 54 12.14 2.34 0.49
CA PRO A 54 11.60 1.03 0.10
C PRO A 54 11.58 0.79 -1.41
N ALA A 55 11.68 1.85 -2.20
CA ALA A 55 11.70 1.77 -3.66
C ALA A 55 13.11 1.68 -4.27
N GLU A 56 14.17 1.75 -3.47
CA GLU A 56 15.57 1.81 -3.96
C GLU A 56 15.94 0.58 -4.82
N ASN A 57 15.44 -0.57 -4.45
CA ASN A 57 15.74 -1.83 -5.14
C ASN A 57 14.75 -2.17 -6.26
N ILE A 58 13.80 -1.28 -6.57
CA ILE A 58 12.80 -1.50 -7.61
C ILE A 58 13.26 -0.85 -8.90
N LYS A 59 13.51 -1.68 -9.91
CA LYS A 59 13.84 -1.19 -11.24
C LYS A 59 12.55 -0.89 -12.02
N MET A 60 12.41 0.34 -12.50
CA MET A 60 11.25 0.75 -13.33
C MET A 60 11.06 -0.15 -14.55
N GLU A 61 12.14 -0.66 -15.11
CA GLU A 61 12.09 -1.63 -16.24
C GLU A 61 11.40 -2.94 -15.84
N ASP A 62 11.57 -3.39 -14.60
CA ASP A 62 10.93 -4.61 -14.10
C ASP A 62 9.44 -4.38 -13.84
N LEU A 63 9.04 -3.20 -13.39
CA LEU A 63 7.64 -2.82 -13.26
C LEU A 63 6.95 -2.76 -14.64
N ALA A 64 7.60 -2.18 -15.62
CA ALA A 64 7.05 -2.10 -16.99
C ALA A 64 6.86 -3.48 -17.64
N LYS A 65 7.74 -4.44 -17.34
CA LYS A 65 7.66 -5.82 -17.85
C LYS A 65 6.67 -6.69 -17.08
N ASN A 66 6.58 -6.49 -15.77
CA ASN A 66 5.77 -7.30 -14.87
C ASN A 66 4.53 -6.51 -14.42
N LYS A 67 3.60 -6.28 -15.35
CA LYS A 67 2.32 -5.64 -15.02
C LYS A 67 1.59 -6.42 -13.92
N GLY A 68 1.01 -5.68 -12.98
CA GLY A 68 0.30 -6.25 -11.84
C GLY A 68 0.42 -5.37 -10.61
N ALA A 69 0.39 -6.00 -9.44
CA ALA A 69 0.58 -5.35 -8.15
C ALA A 69 1.89 -5.77 -7.50
N HIS A 70 2.50 -4.84 -6.78
CA HIS A 70 3.55 -5.12 -5.80
C HIS A 70 3.07 -4.60 -4.46
N ILE A 71 3.00 -5.49 -3.49
CA ILE A 71 2.80 -5.13 -2.08
C ILE A 71 4.16 -5.10 -1.40
N PHE A 72 4.25 -4.32 -0.34
CA PHE A 72 5.42 -4.30 0.51
C PHE A 72 5.08 -4.91 1.85
N SER A 73 5.96 -5.75 2.38
CA SER A 73 5.73 -6.40 3.66
C SER A 73 6.90 -6.24 4.61
N TYR A 74 6.56 -6.23 5.90
CA TYR A 74 7.51 -6.16 7.00
C TYR A 74 7.18 -7.21 8.07
N LYS A 75 8.20 -7.83 8.65
CA LYS A 75 8.01 -8.84 9.70
C LYS A 75 7.74 -8.17 11.03
N VAL A 76 6.54 -8.40 11.60
CA VAL A 76 6.08 -7.82 12.87
C VAL A 76 5.86 -8.89 13.94
N GLU A 77 5.83 -8.46 15.21
CA GLU A 77 5.50 -9.36 16.32
C GLU A 77 3.98 -9.51 16.53
N ASN A 78 3.20 -8.48 16.20
CA ASN A 78 1.74 -8.42 16.36
C ASN A 78 1.02 -8.38 15.01
N PRO A 79 1.08 -9.44 14.16
CA PRO A 79 0.53 -9.41 12.81
C PRO A 79 -0.99 -9.22 12.76
N GLN A 80 -1.72 -9.57 13.82
CA GLN A 80 -3.19 -9.41 13.91
C GLN A 80 -3.67 -7.96 13.84
N GLU A 81 -2.77 -6.98 13.92
CA GLU A 81 -3.11 -5.55 13.81
C GLU A 81 -3.15 -5.07 12.36
N PHE A 82 -2.67 -5.86 11.41
CA PHE A 82 -2.41 -5.50 10.02
C PHE A 82 -3.07 -6.46 9.03
N GLY A 83 -3.06 -6.08 7.76
CA GLY A 83 -3.21 -7.04 6.69
C GLY A 83 -2.00 -7.98 6.67
N VAL A 84 -2.21 -9.29 6.70
CA VAL A 84 -1.16 -10.30 6.79
C VAL A 84 -1.01 -11.05 5.48
N ALA A 85 0.17 -10.97 4.88
CA ALA A 85 0.49 -11.69 3.65
C ALA A 85 1.00 -13.11 3.96
N GLU A 86 0.47 -14.10 3.24
CA GLU A 86 1.02 -15.45 3.13
C GLU A 86 1.87 -15.52 1.86
N LEU A 87 3.13 -15.93 2.00
CA LEU A 87 4.08 -16.00 0.89
C LEU A 87 4.49 -17.45 0.63
N ASP A 88 4.77 -17.78 -0.62
CA ASP A 88 5.38 -19.07 -0.98
C ASP A 88 6.92 -19.03 -0.82
N SER A 89 7.57 -20.15 -1.14
CA SER A 89 9.02 -20.28 -1.06
C SER A 89 9.79 -19.39 -2.04
N GLU A 90 9.12 -18.86 -3.06
CA GLU A 90 9.66 -17.95 -4.07
C GLU A 90 9.31 -16.49 -3.79
N ASN A 91 8.75 -16.20 -2.59
CA ASN A 91 8.32 -14.87 -2.16
C ASN A 91 7.14 -14.30 -3.00
N ASN A 92 6.35 -15.16 -3.65
CA ASN A 92 5.10 -14.72 -4.26
C ASN A 92 3.98 -14.65 -3.21
N VAL A 93 3.04 -13.73 -3.41
CA VAL A 93 1.91 -13.57 -2.50
C VAL A 93 0.83 -14.62 -2.82
N ILE A 94 0.53 -15.49 -1.84
CA ILE A 94 -0.50 -16.52 -1.96
C ILE A 94 -1.87 -15.96 -1.53
N SER A 95 -1.90 -15.22 -0.43
CA SER A 95 -3.12 -14.62 0.12
C SER A 95 -2.78 -13.42 1.01
N ILE A 96 -3.75 -12.52 1.19
CA ILE A 96 -3.71 -11.49 2.22
C ILE A 96 -5.02 -11.55 2.98
N GLU A 97 -4.92 -11.54 4.32
CA GLU A 97 -6.06 -11.50 5.23
C GLU A 97 -5.99 -10.26 6.11
N GLU A 98 -7.08 -9.48 6.15
CA GLU A 98 -7.17 -8.26 6.94
C GLU A 98 -7.38 -8.59 8.42
N LYS A 99 -6.45 -8.16 9.27
CA LYS A 99 -6.50 -8.30 10.73
C LYS A 99 -6.95 -9.68 11.22
N PRO A 100 -6.27 -10.75 10.79
CA PRO A 100 -6.71 -12.11 11.08
C PRO A 100 -6.60 -12.43 12.57
N ILE A 101 -7.60 -13.12 13.12
CA ILE A 101 -7.57 -13.63 14.50
C ILE A 101 -6.44 -14.65 14.68
N LYS A 102 -6.18 -15.44 13.62
CA LYS A 102 -5.10 -16.44 13.59
C LYS A 102 -4.21 -16.21 12.37
N PRO A 103 -3.21 -15.31 12.49
CA PRO A 103 -2.34 -14.99 11.36
C PRO A 103 -1.58 -16.20 10.84
N LYS A 104 -1.53 -16.39 9.53
CA LYS A 104 -0.78 -17.47 8.88
C LYS A 104 0.72 -17.18 8.81
N SER A 105 1.11 -15.94 8.95
CA SER A 105 2.50 -15.48 8.93
C SER A 105 2.71 -14.27 9.84
N LYS A 106 3.93 -13.77 9.92
CA LYS A 106 4.28 -12.51 10.57
C LYS A 106 4.51 -11.37 9.57
N GLN A 107 4.16 -11.54 8.30
CA GLN A 107 4.39 -10.55 7.25
C GLN A 107 3.22 -9.58 7.18
N ALA A 108 3.36 -8.43 7.85
CA ALA A 108 2.42 -7.33 7.75
C ALA A 108 2.57 -6.63 6.40
N VAL A 109 1.47 -6.38 5.72
CA VAL A 109 1.44 -5.54 4.51
C VAL A 109 1.52 -4.08 4.95
N VAL A 110 2.52 -3.37 4.47
CA VAL A 110 2.75 -1.96 4.83
C VAL A 110 2.04 -1.02 3.86
N GLY A 111 1.93 0.25 4.24
CA GLY A 111 1.17 1.26 3.49
C GLY A 111 1.85 1.77 2.20
N ILE A 112 2.54 0.90 1.47
CA ILE A 112 3.06 1.18 0.13
C ILE A 112 2.59 0.10 -0.83
N TYR A 113 2.16 0.53 -2.01
CA TYR A 113 1.67 -0.33 -3.07
C TYR A 113 2.12 0.20 -4.42
N ILE A 114 2.38 -0.71 -5.36
CA ILE A 114 2.58 -0.35 -6.76
C ILE A 114 1.56 -1.14 -7.57
N TYR A 115 0.86 -0.44 -8.45
CA TYR A 115 -0.14 -1.04 -9.33
C TYR A 115 0.12 -0.67 -10.78
N ASP A 116 -0.28 -1.54 -11.70
CA ASP A 116 -0.42 -1.19 -13.09
C ASP A 116 -1.69 -0.36 -13.36
N ASP A 117 -1.85 0.10 -14.59
CA ASP A 117 -2.98 0.92 -15.03
C ASP A 117 -4.36 0.23 -14.94
N SER A 118 -4.40 -1.09 -14.72
CA SER A 118 -5.66 -1.84 -14.51
C SER A 118 -6.28 -1.63 -13.12
N VAL A 119 -5.59 -0.93 -12.23
CA VAL A 119 -6.02 -0.75 -10.83
C VAL A 119 -7.41 -0.11 -10.72
N MET A 120 -7.73 0.86 -11.59
CA MET A 120 -9.04 1.51 -11.54
C MET A 120 -10.17 0.57 -11.94
N ASP A 121 -9.96 -0.28 -12.94
CA ASP A 121 -10.96 -1.27 -13.35
C ASP A 121 -11.20 -2.30 -12.24
N LYS A 122 -10.14 -2.72 -11.54
CA LYS A 122 -10.26 -3.62 -10.40
C LYS A 122 -10.98 -2.98 -9.22
N ILE A 123 -10.64 -1.74 -8.85
CA ILE A 123 -11.30 -1.02 -7.75
C ILE A 123 -12.81 -0.88 -7.99
N LYS A 124 -13.24 -0.62 -9.23
CA LYS A 124 -14.67 -0.52 -9.59
C LYS A 124 -15.46 -1.82 -9.35
N THR A 125 -14.80 -2.96 -9.27
CA THR A 125 -15.44 -4.26 -8.98
C THR A 125 -15.55 -4.56 -7.50
N LEU A 126 -14.87 -3.82 -6.63
CA LEU A 126 -14.89 -4.01 -5.19
C LEU A 126 -16.27 -3.71 -4.61
N LYS A 127 -16.57 -4.39 -3.52
CA LYS A 127 -17.74 -4.11 -2.67
C LYS A 127 -17.24 -3.66 -1.30
N PRO A 128 -17.97 -2.75 -0.65
CA PRO A 128 -17.64 -2.39 0.74
C PRO A 128 -17.66 -3.63 1.64
N SER A 129 -16.68 -3.70 2.55
CA SER A 129 -16.63 -4.71 3.62
C SER A 129 -17.77 -4.52 4.64
N GLU A 130 -17.87 -5.39 5.64
CA GLU A 130 -18.80 -5.23 6.76
C GLU A 130 -18.57 -3.91 7.54
N ARG A 131 -17.36 -3.34 7.44
CA ARG A 131 -17.01 -2.02 8.00
C ARG A 131 -17.48 -0.85 7.13
N GLY A 132 -18.03 -1.12 5.94
CA GLY A 132 -18.43 -0.11 4.96
C GLY A 132 -17.24 0.46 4.16
N GLU A 133 -16.08 -0.19 4.19
CA GLU A 133 -14.84 0.27 3.56
C GLU A 133 -14.50 -0.55 2.31
N TYR A 134 -13.95 0.12 1.29
CA TYR A 134 -13.30 -0.53 0.15
C TYR A 134 -11.87 -0.88 0.55
N GLU A 135 -11.69 -2.12 0.99
CA GLU A 135 -10.44 -2.60 1.56
C GLU A 135 -9.34 -2.71 0.49
N VAL A 136 -8.13 -2.24 0.84
CA VAL A 136 -6.97 -2.44 -0.03
C VAL A 136 -6.56 -3.92 -0.08
N THR A 137 -6.85 -4.67 0.97
CA THR A 137 -6.66 -6.12 1.01
C THR A 137 -7.49 -6.82 -0.07
N ASP A 138 -8.74 -6.41 -0.28
CA ASP A 138 -9.59 -6.98 -1.34
C ASP A 138 -9.07 -6.61 -2.73
N LEU A 139 -8.58 -5.38 -2.93
CA LEU A 139 -7.93 -4.98 -4.17
C LEU A 139 -6.71 -5.85 -4.48
N ASN A 140 -5.83 -6.05 -3.50
CA ASN A 140 -4.66 -6.90 -3.65
C ASN A 140 -5.03 -8.35 -3.95
N ASN A 141 -6.07 -8.88 -3.30
CA ASN A 141 -6.57 -10.23 -3.54
C ASN A 141 -7.09 -10.44 -4.97
N LEU A 142 -7.60 -9.39 -5.66
CA LEU A 142 -7.91 -9.48 -7.09
C LEU A 142 -6.66 -9.72 -7.94
N TYR A 143 -5.56 -9.03 -7.62
CA TYR A 143 -4.28 -9.26 -8.32
C TYR A 143 -3.67 -10.63 -8.00
N ILE A 144 -3.80 -11.09 -6.75
CA ILE A 144 -3.35 -12.44 -6.35
C ILE A 144 -4.10 -13.50 -7.14
N LYS A 145 -5.42 -13.37 -7.26
CA LYS A 145 -6.26 -14.28 -8.05
C LYS A 145 -5.84 -14.36 -9.51
N ASP A 146 -5.37 -13.26 -10.07
CA ASP A 146 -4.87 -13.19 -11.44
C ASP A 146 -3.43 -13.69 -11.58
N GLY A 147 -2.77 -14.10 -10.50
CA GLY A 147 -1.34 -14.48 -10.46
C GLY A 147 -0.39 -13.30 -10.73
N LYS A 148 -0.82 -12.08 -10.41
CA LYS A 148 -0.12 -10.84 -10.73
C LYS A 148 0.19 -9.99 -9.50
N CYS A 149 0.40 -10.60 -8.33
CA CYS A 149 0.79 -9.89 -7.11
C CYS A 149 2.15 -10.39 -6.61
N LYS A 150 3.10 -9.50 -6.50
CA LYS A 150 4.45 -9.78 -5.98
C LYS A 150 4.67 -9.12 -4.64
N ASN A 151 5.55 -9.70 -3.83
CA ASN A 151 5.97 -9.11 -2.56
C ASN A 151 7.34 -8.46 -2.68
N VAL A 152 7.50 -7.32 -2.02
CA VAL A 152 8.77 -6.65 -1.75
C VAL A 152 8.96 -6.61 -0.24
N THR A 153 9.98 -7.26 0.30
CA THR A 153 10.26 -7.22 1.73
C THR A 153 11.00 -5.93 2.06
N ILE A 154 10.52 -5.21 3.09
CA ILE A 154 11.16 -4.01 3.62
C ILE A 154 12.38 -4.39 4.44
N ASP A 155 13.48 -3.71 4.20
CA ASP A 155 14.71 -3.77 5.00
C ASP A 155 14.81 -2.54 5.91
N GLY A 156 15.44 -2.73 7.09
CA GLY A 156 15.46 -1.71 8.13
C GLY A 156 14.20 -1.72 8.99
N TRP A 157 13.89 -0.60 9.67
CA TRP A 157 12.66 -0.47 10.45
C TRP A 157 11.54 0.18 9.62
N TRP A 158 10.31 -0.14 10.00
CA TRP A 158 9.09 0.46 9.51
C TRP A 158 8.17 0.80 10.68
N ILE A 159 7.54 1.98 10.63
CA ILE A 159 6.56 2.44 11.60
C ILE A 159 5.34 3.00 10.87
N ASP A 160 4.16 2.49 11.25
CA ASP A 160 2.86 3.08 10.94
C ASP A 160 2.51 4.04 12.08
N ALA A 161 2.68 5.35 11.85
CA ALA A 161 2.48 6.41 12.84
C ALA A 161 1.00 6.83 12.99
N GLY A 162 0.06 5.91 12.79
CA GLY A 162 -1.38 6.15 12.88
C GLY A 162 -1.92 6.31 14.31
N THR A 163 -1.10 6.09 15.35
CA THR A 163 -1.50 6.24 16.76
C THR A 163 -0.49 7.06 17.55
N PRO A 164 -0.89 7.73 18.67
CA PRO A 164 0.04 8.49 19.50
C PRO A 164 1.26 7.70 19.99
N ASP A 165 1.08 6.44 20.38
CA ASP A 165 2.18 5.58 20.84
C ASP A 165 3.18 5.29 19.72
N ARG A 166 2.69 5.10 18.49
CA ARG A 166 3.54 4.90 17.31
C ARG A 166 4.28 6.17 16.89
N ILE A 167 3.69 7.35 17.14
CA ILE A 167 4.38 8.64 16.91
C ILE A 167 5.56 8.78 17.90
N LEU A 168 5.38 8.40 19.17
CA LEU A 168 6.47 8.41 20.15
C LEU A 168 7.60 7.42 19.76
N GLU A 169 7.24 6.23 19.30
CA GLU A 169 8.20 5.25 18.79
C GLU A 169 9.00 5.82 17.60
N LEU A 170 8.34 6.55 16.69
CA LEU A 170 8.97 7.22 15.56
C LEU A 170 9.95 8.31 16.03
N GLU A 171 9.55 9.14 17.01
CA GLU A 171 10.43 10.18 17.57
C GLU A 171 11.71 9.57 18.15
N GLU A 172 11.63 8.44 18.85
CA GLU A 172 12.79 7.72 19.38
C GLU A 172 13.72 7.18 18.28
N LYS A 173 13.17 6.83 17.11
CA LYS A 173 13.97 6.34 15.97
C LYS A 173 14.68 7.45 15.20
N LEU A 174 14.17 8.67 15.28
CA LEU A 174 14.71 9.83 14.56
C LEU A 174 15.73 10.64 15.37
N THR A 175 15.89 10.36 16.68
CA THR A 175 16.86 11.00 17.58
C THR A 175 18.13 10.18 17.74
#